data_090d42d8edaf13440b4476a436f1df05
#
_entry.id   090d42d8edaf13440b4476a436f1df05
#
_cell.length_a   1.000
_cell.length_b   1.000
_cell.length_c   1.000
_cell.angle_alpha   90.00
_cell.angle_beta   90.00
_cell.angle_gamma   90.00
#
_symmetry.space_group_name_H-M   'P 1'
#
loop_
_entity.id
_entity.type
_entity.pdbx_description
1 polymer ?
#
loop_
_entity_poly.entity_id
_entity_poly.type
_entity_poly.pdbx_seq_one_letter_code
_entity_poly.pdbx_strand_id
1 'polypeptide(L)'
;MVRPTRVRYTVLALTVAAYMITYMDRVMIAAAVPVIQKEFGFSLVTMGWILSAFRWGYALFQIPGGWLGDRIGPRRALSLIVTWWSLFTSATALAWSAVSMMVFRFLFGVGEAGAFPIATRSLSRWMLPAERGFAQGITHAGSRLGAALTPALVVFLMARWGWRAPFFVFGALGLLWVAVWYGYYRDTPEEHRSVNRAERELIHSAMGGPRPRVSAAVPWREIFSSANLWTLCLMYFCYAYCISVYLDWFPKYLHDHRGFDLTRMGLYAGLPLLAGTAGDLLGGWFSDLWLKRSGNLRRARRGVAIGGFLLAAGGILPATFTADPLACVLYTCLAVFGLELTVGVSWAVPLDIASDYAGSVSSVMNMCGNIGGAISPALLAYLVRSYNWEVPFVLSSMLCLVAAALFTRIDAARRISSPGVTA
;
A
#
# COMPACT_ATOMS: atom_id res chain seq x y z
N MET A 1 -24.01 35.35 4.42
CA MET A 1 -22.85 34.74 3.74
C MET A 1 -23.29 33.40 3.12
N VAL A 2 -23.02 33.18 1.86
CA VAL A 2 -23.32 31.92 1.18
C VAL A 2 -22.36 30.82 1.73
N ARG A 3 -22.90 29.69 2.20
CA ARG A 3 -22.07 28.59 2.71
C ARG A 3 -21.25 27.99 1.57
N PRO A 4 -19.97 27.61 1.81
CA PRO A 4 -19.17 26.86 0.83
C PRO A 4 -19.87 25.56 0.43
N THR A 5 -19.84 25.23 -0.85
CA THR A 5 -20.20 23.90 -1.33
C THR A 5 -19.20 22.86 -0.79
N ARG A 6 -19.56 21.57 -0.85
CA ARG A 6 -18.73 20.49 -0.30
C ARG A 6 -18.14 19.59 -1.39
N VAL A 7 -17.90 20.15 -2.57
CA VAL A 7 -17.41 19.41 -3.74
C VAL A 7 -16.06 18.74 -3.46
N ARG A 8 -15.18 19.38 -2.69
CA ARG A 8 -13.88 18.79 -2.29
C ARG A 8 -14.01 17.46 -1.55
N TYR A 9 -15.08 17.27 -0.78
CA TYR A 9 -15.32 15.99 -0.08
C TYR A 9 -15.85 14.90 -1.02
N THR A 10 -16.57 15.25 -2.10
CA THR A 10 -16.92 14.30 -3.15
C THR A 10 -15.68 13.86 -3.92
N VAL A 11 -14.75 14.79 -4.21
CA VAL A 11 -13.44 14.46 -4.79
C VAL A 11 -12.65 13.53 -3.86
N LEU A 12 -12.66 13.78 -2.56
CA LEU A 12 -12.06 12.89 -1.57
C LEU A 12 -12.70 11.51 -1.60
N ALA A 13 -14.03 11.42 -1.59
CA ALA A 13 -14.75 10.13 -1.63
C ALA A 13 -14.43 9.32 -2.89
N LEU A 14 -14.36 9.97 -4.06
CA LEU A 14 -13.92 9.32 -5.29
C LEU A 14 -12.47 8.84 -5.23
N THR A 15 -11.58 9.59 -4.58
CA THR A 15 -10.20 9.18 -4.37
C THR A 15 -10.12 7.98 -3.41
N VAL A 16 -10.90 7.98 -2.32
CA VAL A 16 -11.02 6.83 -1.40
C VAL A 16 -11.50 5.58 -2.14
N ALA A 17 -12.51 5.73 -3.00
CA ALA A 17 -13.02 4.63 -3.81
C ALA A 17 -11.94 4.08 -4.77
N ALA A 18 -11.12 4.95 -5.39
CA ALA A 18 -9.99 4.51 -6.21
C ALA A 18 -8.99 3.67 -5.41
N TYR A 19 -8.60 4.14 -4.21
CA TYR A 19 -7.69 3.40 -3.32
C TYR A 19 -8.28 2.05 -2.88
N MET A 20 -9.57 2.03 -2.61
CA MET A 20 -10.28 0.79 -2.27
C MET A 20 -10.24 -0.21 -3.44
N ILE A 21 -10.61 0.21 -4.66
CA ILE A 21 -10.57 -0.62 -5.87
C ILE A 21 -9.15 -1.12 -6.13
N THR A 22 -8.15 -0.25 -6.07
CA THR A 22 -6.73 -0.59 -6.22
C THR A 22 -6.33 -1.79 -5.35
N TYR A 23 -6.66 -1.76 -4.05
CA TYR A 23 -6.32 -2.85 -3.14
C TYR A 23 -7.18 -4.10 -3.31
N MET A 24 -8.45 -3.94 -3.73
CA MET A 24 -9.28 -5.07 -4.13
C MET A 24 -8.65 -5.83 -5.29
N ASP A 25 -8.20 -5.12 -6.34
CA ASP A 25 -7.55 -5.69 -7.51
C ASP A 25 -6.21 -6.36 -7.20
N ARG A 26 -5.46 -5.84 -6.21
CA ARG A 26 -4.20 -6.45 -5.74
C ARG A 26 -4.42 -7.78 -5.05
N VAL A 27 -5.37 -7.83 -4.13
CA VAL A 27 -5.55 -8.94 -3.19
C VAL A 27 -6.39 -10.07 -3.79
N MET A 28 -7.27 -9.78 -4.76
CA MET A 28 -8.22 -10.78 -5.27
C MET A 28 -7.56 -12.04 -5.82
N ILE A 29 -6.42 -11.93 -6.49
CA ILE A 29 -5.74 -13.09 -7.06
C ILE A 29 -5.29 -14.07 -5.96
N ALA A 30 -4.88 -13.56 -4.78
CA ALA A 30 -4.44 -14.39 -3.67
C ALA A 30 -5.53 -15.36 -3.19
N ALA A 31 -6.78 -14.92 -3.14
CA ALA A 31 -7.93 -15.77 -2.81
C ALA A 31 -8.27 -16.78 -3.92
N ALA A 32 -7.94 -16.48 -5.18
CA ALA A 32 -8.18 -17.37 -6.31
C ALA A 32 -7.02 -18.37 -6.57
N VAL A 33 -5.85 -18.17 -5.96
CA VAL A 33 -4.65 -19.02 -6.16
C VAL A 33 -4.94 -20.51 -6.06
N PRO A 34 -5.65 -21.04 -5.04
CA PRO A 34 -5.89 -22.48 -4.93
C PRO A 34 -6.63 -23.06 -6.17
N VAL A 35 -7.62 -22.30 -6.67
CA VAL A 35 -8.45 -22.73 -7.80
C VAL A 35 -7.69 -22.60 -9.12
N ILE A 36 -6.99 -21.48 -9.33
CA ILE A 36 -6.15 -21.26 -10.52
C ILE A 36 -5.06 -22.33 -10.60
N GLN A 37 -4.39 -22.61 -9.50
CA GLN A 37 -3.32 -23.60 -9.45
C GLN A 37 -3.82 -25.00 -9.80
N LYS A 38 -5.00 -25.38 -9.30
CA LYS A 38 -5.63 -26.67 -9.61
C LYS A 38 -6.03 -26.78 -11.07
N GLU A 39 -6.63 -25.72 -11.65
CA GLU A 39 -7.11 -25.74 -13.05
C GLU A 39 -5.97 -25.83 -14.06
N PHE A 40 -4.89 -25.07 -13.86
CA PHE A 40 -3.76 -25.02 -14.80
C PHE A 40 -2.65 -26.02 -14.47
N GLY A 41 -2.69 -26.69 -13.33
CA GLY A 41 -1.60 -27.56 -12.86
C GLY A 41 -0.31 -26.78 -12.54
N PHE A 42 -0.40 -25.49 -12.19
CA PHE A 42 0.79 -24.69 -11.92
C PHE A 42 1.50 -25.13 -10.64
N SER A 43 2.83 -25.17 -10.70
CA SER A 43 3.64 -25.37 -9.49
C SER A 43 3.51 -24.18 -8.54
N LEU A 44 3.81 -24.40 -7.26
CA LEU A 44 3.83 -23.32 -6.27
C LEU A 44 4.81 -22.21 -6.66
N VAL A 45 5.98 -22.59 -7.22
CA VAL A 45 7.00 -21.65 -7.69
C VAL A 45 6.47 -20.81 -8.86
N THR A 46 5.76 -21.43 -9.81
CA THR A 46 5.12 -20.74 -10.93
C THR A 46 4.12 -19.68 -10.41
N MET A 47 3.29 -20.05 -9.43
CA MET A 47 2.36 -19.09 -8.81
C MET A 47 3.11 -17.97 -8.09
N GLY A 48 4.21 -18.26 -7.43
CA GLY A 48 5.07 -17.24 -6.80
C GLY A 48 5.56 -16.20 -7.81
N TRP A 49 6.01 -16.62 -8.99
CA TRP A 49 6.43 -15.71 -10.06
C TRP A 49 5.27 -14.91 -10.64
N ILE A 50 4.08 -15.52 -10.79
CA ILE A 50 2.87 -14.82 -11.24
C ILE A 50 2.51 -13.68 -10.25
N LEU A 51 2.54 -13.95 -8.95
CA LEU A 51 2.29 -12.94 -7.91
C LEU A 51 3.36 -11.85 -7.86
N SER A 52 4.63 -12.25 -8.02
CA SER A 52 5.77 -11.31 -8.08
C SER A 52 5.72 -10.40 -9.31
N ALA A 53 5.20 -10.88 -10.45
CA ALA A 53 5.19 -10.13 -11.71
C ALA A 53 4.48 -8.78 -11.58
N PHE A 54 3.35 -8.71 -10.86
CA PHE A 54 2.67 -7.47 -10.54
C PHE A 54 3.59 -6.48 -9.83
N ARG A 55 4.27 -6.93 -8.78
CA ARG A 55 5.10 -6.07 -7.94
C ARG A 55 6.31 -5.53 -8.68
N TRP A 56 6.89 -6.31 -9.58
CA TRP A 56 7.96 -5.84 -10.47
C TRP A 56 7.47 -4.76 -11.43
N GLY A 57 6.31 -4.96 -12.08
CA GLY A 57 5.69 -3.93 -12.91
C GLY A 57 5.43 -2.64 -12.14
N TYR A 58 4.87 -2.76 -10.94
CA TYR A 58 4.60 -1.63 -10.06
C TYR A 58 5.88 -0.88 -9.64
N ALA A 59 6.92 -1.60 -9.20
CA ALA A 59 8.16 -1.00 -8.73
C ALA A 59 8.91 -0.26 -9.84
N LEU A 60 9.02 -0.86 -11.03
CA LEU A 60 9.74 -0.29 -12.17
C LEU A 60 9.05 0.95 -12.76
N PHE A 61 7.72 0.99 -12.73
CA PHE A 61 6.95 2.06 -13.37
C PHE A 61 6.40 3.12 -12.40
N GLN A 62 6.79 3.09 -11.13
CA GLN A 62 6.32 4.06 -10.15
C GLN A 62 6.76 5.50 -10.47
N ILE A 63 8.01 5.69 -10.91
CA ILE A 63 8.53 7.00 -11.31
C ILE A 63 7.88 7.48 -12.62
N PRO A 64 7.86 6.70 -13.71
CA PRO A 64 7.15 7.06 -14.94
C PRO A 64 5.65 7.37 -14.71
N GLY A 65 4.98 6.60 -13.85
CA GLY A 65 3.57 6.81 -13.51
C GLY A 65 3.33 8.15 -12.79
N GLY A 66 4.18 8.49 -11.83
CA GLY A 66 4.12 9.79 -11.14
C GLY A 66 4.35 10.97 -12.11
N TRP A 67 5.38 10.86 -12.97
CA TRP A 67 5.68 11.85 -14.00
C TRP A 67 4.50 12.07 -14.99
N LEU A 68 3.82 10.99 -15.38
CA LEU A 68 2.64 11.10 -16.23
C LEU A 68 1.56 12.01 -15.61
N GLY A 69 1.30 11.84 -14.30
CA GLY A 69 0.37 12.69 -13.56
C GLY A 69 0.78 14.16 -13.54
N ASP A 70 2.09 14.42 -13.50
CA ASP A 70 2.62 15.78 -13.53
C ASP A 70 2.43 16.44 -14.90
N ARG A 71 2.53 15.66 -15.96
CA ARG A 71 2.48 16.17 -17.33
C ARG A 71 1.06 16.43 -17.83
N ILE A 72 0.12 15.50 -17.62
CA ILE A 72 -1.22 15.57 -18.22
C ILE A 72 -2.34 15.88 -17.23
N GLY A 73 -1.99 16.09 -15.95
CA GLY A 73 -2.94 16.39 -14.87
C GLY A 73 -3.65 15.15 -14.30
N PRO A 74 -4.11 15.24 -13.03
CA PRO A 74 -4.73 14.10 -12.33
C PRO A 74 -5.98 13.56 -13.02
N ARG A 75 -6.81 14.41 -13.62
CA ARG A 75 -8.04 13.99 -14.30
C ARG A 75 -7.77 12.95 -15.39
N ARG A 76 -6.88 13.29 -16.31
CA ARG A 76 -6.54 12.42 -17.46
C ARG A 76 -5.66 11.28 -17.04
N ALA A 77 -4.67 11.54 -16.19
CA ALA A 77 -3.71 10.53 -15.77
C ALA A 77 -4.37 9.40 -14.99
N LEU A 78 -5.20 9.68 -13.97
CA LEU A 78 -5.93 8.65 -13.23
C LEU A 78 -6.90 7.89 -14.14
N SER A 79 -7.63 8.59 -15.02
CA SER A 79 -8.52 7.89 -15.97
C SER A 79 -7.75 6.91 -16.85
N LEU A 80 -6.60 7.32 -17.38
CA LEU A 80 -5.77 6.45 -18.24
C LEU A 80 -5.25 5.23 -17.49
N ILE A 81 -4.63 5.44 -16.32
CA ILE A 81 -4.01 4.34 -15.57
C ILE A 81 -5.05 3.39 -14.98
N VAL A 82 -6.21 3.91 -14.50
CA VAL A 82 -7.29 3.06 -14.00
C VAL A 82 -7.91 2.25 -15.13
N THR A 83 -8.12 2.85 -16.30
CA THR A 83 -8.56 2.10 -17.50
C THR A 83 -7.57 1.00 -17.85
N TRP A 84 -6.28 1.32 -17.89
CA TRP A 84 -5.23 0.37 -18.19
C TRP A 84 -5.24 -0.80 -17.21
N TRP A 85 -5.16 -0.54 -15.90
CA TRP A 85 -5.11 -1.64 -14.94
C TRP A 85 -6.40 -2.46 -14.91
N SER A 86 -7.58 -1.82 -15.09
CA SER A 86 -8.87 -2.53 -15.13
C SER A 86 -8.97 -3.48 -16.33
N LEU A 87 -8.41 -3.08 -17.48
CA LEU A 87 -8.32 -3.96 -18.65
C LEU A 87 -7.40 -5.15 -18.38
N PHE A 88 -6.24 -4.95 -17.74
CA PHE A 88 -5.32 -6.04 -17.40
C PHE A 88 -5.79 -6.87 -16.20
N THR A 89 -6.59 -6.31 -15.29
CA THR A 89 -7.36 -7.07 -14.33
C THR A 89 -8.27 -8.07 -15.06
N SER A 90 -9.10 -7.61 -15.97
CA SER A 90 -9.99 -8.47 -16.77
C SER A 90 -9.20 -9.44 -17.66
N ALA A 91 -8.10 -8.99 -18.27
CA ALA A 91 -7.24 -9.84 -19.10
C ALA A 91 -6.62 -11.01 -18.32
N THR A 92 -6.38 -10.85 -17.01
CA THR A 92 -5.91 -11.94 -16.17
C THR A 92 -6.87 -13.12 -16.15
N ALA A 93 -8.19 -12.89 -16.26
CA ALA A 93 -9.20 -13.95 -16.39
C ALA A 93 -9.10 -14.70 -17.73
N LEU A 94 -8.54 -14.08 -18.76
CA LEU A 94 -8.38 -14.65 -20.09
C LEU A 94 -7.03 -15.36 -20.27
N ALA A 95 -6.20 -15.45 -19.23
CA ALA A 95 -4.92 -16.12 -19.32
C ALA A 95 -5.09 -17.61 -19.65
N TRP A 96 -4.22 -18.12 -20.53
CA TRP A 96 -4.21 -19.52 -21.01
C TRP A 96 -2.93 -20.27 -20.65
N SER A 97 -1.96 -19.59 -20.07
CA SER A 97 -0.67 -20.14 -19.63
C SER A 97 -0.08 -19.32 -18.49
N ALA A 98 0.94 -19.87 -17.83
CA ALA A 98 1.68 -19.16 -16.79
C ALA A 98 2.31 -17.86 -17.33
N VAL A 99 2.88 -17.90 -18.55
CA VAL A 99 3.51 -16.74 -19.18
C VAL A 99 2.48 -15.65 -19.46
N SER A 100 1.32 -15.99 -20.06
CA SER A 100 0.28 -14.99 -20.31
C SER A 100 -0.21 -14.36 -19.01
N MET A 101 -0.38 -15.15 -17.96
CA MET A 101 -0.80 -14.65 -16.64
C MET A 101 0.27 -13.73 -16.02
N MET A 102 1.57 -14.08 -16.11
CA MET A 102 2.68 -13.22 -15.66
C MET A 102 2.69 -11.89 -16.42
N VAL A 103 2.55 -11.93 -17.75
CA VAL A 103 2.52 -10.72 -18.59
C VAL A 103 1.34 -9.82 -18.20
N PHE A 104 0.13 -10.38 -18.06
CA PHE A 104 -1.03 -9.57 -17.67
C PHE A 104 -0.89 -9.00 -16.26
N ARG A 105 -0.35 -9.76 -15.31
CA ARG A 105 -0.07 -9.28 -13.96
C ARG A 105 1.02 -8.20 -13.93
N PHE A 106 2.06 -8.34 -14.74
CA PHE A 106 3.09 -7.31 -14.89
C PHE A 106 2.51 -6.01 -15.46
N LEU A 107 1.74 -6.09 -16.55
CA LEU A 107 1.10 -4.94 -17.19
C LEU A 107 0.03 -4.30 -16.28
N PHE A 108 -0.67 -5.09 -15.47
CA PHE A 108 -1.52 -4.58 -14.41
C PHE A 108 -0.70 -3.71 -13.43
N GLY A 109 0.46 -4.21 -12.97
CA GLY A 109 1.38 -3.47 -12.08
C GLY A 109 1.90 -2.17 -12.69
N VAL A 110 2.24 -2.19 -13.98
CA VAL A 110 2.65 -0.99 -14.74
C VAL A 110 1.56 0.10 -14.69
N GLY A 111 0.30 -0.28 -14.92
CA GLY A 111 -0.82 0.66 -14.88
C GLY A 111 -1.05 1.22 -13.49
N GLU A 112 -0.94 0.39 -12.47
CA GLU A 112 -1.26 0.80 -11.10
C GLU A 112 -0.18 1.68 -10.44
N ALA A 113 1.06 1.63 -10.93
CA ALA A 113 2.23 2.26 -10.31
C ALA A 113 2.08 3.78 -10.06
N GLY A 114 1.36 4.49 -10.94
CA GLY A 114 1.11 5.94 -10.81
C GLY A 114 -0.06 6.33 -9.91
N ALA A 115 -0.87 5.37 -9.44
CA ALA A 115 -2.14 5.67 -8.77
C ALA A 115 -1.97 6.55 -7.52
N PHE A 116 -1.08 6.17 -6.62
CA PHE A 116 -0.87 6.89 -5.36
C PHE A 116 -0.30 8.31 -5.55
N PRO A 117 0.79 8.52 -6.33
CA PRO A 117 1.32 9.87 -6.54
C PRO A 117 0.30 10.80 -7.18
N ILE A 118 -0.44 10.32 -8.18
CA ILE A 118 -1.41 11.14 -8.92
C ILE A 118 -2.61 11.47 -8.05
N ALA A 119 -3.12 10.51 -7.27
CA ALA A 119 -4.22 10.74 -6.33
C ALA A 119 -3.83 11.73 -5.22
N THR A 120 -2.62 11.61 -4.66
CA THR A 120 -2.08 12.57 -3.69
C THR A 120 -2.00 13.98 -4.28
N ARG A 121 -1.59 14.10 -5.55
CA ARG A 121 -1.58 15.39 -6.26
C ARG A 121 -3.00 15.94 -6.43
N SER A 122 -3.98 15.11 -6.76
CA SER A 122 -5.39 15.51 -6.81
C SER A 122 -5.85 16.09 -5.47
N LEU A 123 -5.62 15.38 -4.38
CA LEU A 123 -5.97 15.83 -3.04
C LEU A 123 -5.26 17.13 -2.64
N SER A 124 -4.00 17.32 -3.04
CA SER A 124 -3.25 18.53 -2.74
C SER A 124 -3.83 19.78 -3.38
N ARG A 125 -4.59 19.65 -4.47
CA ARG A 125 -5.26 20.73 -5.19
C ARG A 125 -6.64 21.07 -4.63
N TRP A 126 -7.33 20.07 -4.04
CA TRP A 126 -8.70 20.18 -3.59
C TRP A 126 -8.84 20.34 -2.08
N MET A 127 -7.95 19.73 -1.30
CA MET A 127 -8.03 19.70 0.16
C MET A 127 -7.26 20.87 0.78
N LEU A 128 -7.86 21.50 1.77
CA LEU A 128 -7.20 22.53 2.57
C LEU A 128 -5.94 21.95 3.24
N PRO A 129 -4.85 22.73 3.41
CA PRO A 129 -3.63 22.24 4.05
C PRO A 129 -3.90 21.56 5.42
N ALA A 130 -4.81 22.11 6.21
CA ALA A 130 -5.20 21.56 7.51
C ALA A 130 -5.99 20.24 7.42
N GLU A 131 -6.63 19.93 6.28
CA GLU A 131 -7.43 18.74 6.04
C GLU A 131 -6.64 17.61 5.32
N ARG A 132 -5.44 17.89 4.80
CA ARG A 132 -4.67 16.93 3.98
C ARG A 132 -4.27 15.68 4.74
N GLY A 133 -3.91 15.80 6.02
CA GLY A 133 -3.60 14.65 6.86
C GLY A 133 -4.81 13.72 7.02
N PHE A 134 -5.98 14.29 7.29
CA PHE A 134 -7.24 13.53 7.35
C PHE A 134 -7.55 12.86 5.99
N ALA A 135 -7.41 13.61 4.88
CA ALA A 135 -7.68 13.08 3.55
C ALA A 135 -6.78 11.89 3.20
N GLN A 136 -5.49 11.96 3.51
CA GLN A 136 -4.57 10.84 3.32
C GLN A 136 -4.92 9.66 4.25
N GLY A 137 -5.22 9.92 5.52
CA GLY A 137 -5.61 8.87 6.46
C GLY A 137 -6.84 8.09 5.99
N ILE A 138 -7.89 8.78 5.54
CA ILE A 138 -9.12 8.11 5.08
C ILE A 138 -8.92 7.35 3.74
N THR A 139 -8.04 7.83 2.85
CA THR A 139 -7.70 7.10 1.62
C THR A 139 -6.96 5.81 1.94
N HIS A 140 -5.99 5.83 2.85
CA HIS A 140 -5.31 4.61 3.30
C HIS A 140 -6.25 3.65 4.03
N ALA A 141 -7.11 4.15 4.93
CA ALA A 141 -8.13 3.32 5.59
C ALA A 141 -9.08 2.65 4.58
N GLY A 142 -9.50 3.39 3.52
CA GLY A 142 -10.29 2.84 2.42
C GLY A 142 -9.57 1.71 1.68
N SER A 143 -8.27 1.84 1.43
CA SER A 143 -7.49 0.77 0.79
C SER A 143 -7.42 -0.50 1.64
N ARG A 144 -7.20 -0.36 2.95
CA ARG A 144 -7.18 -1.49 3.89
C ARG A 144 -8.54 -2.19 3.99
N LEU A 145 -9.61 -1.40 4.06
CA LEU A 145 -10.98 -1.94 4.08
C LEU A 145 -11.27 -2.71 2.78
N GLY A 146 -10.89 -2.17 1.61
CA GLY A 146 -10.99 -2.87 0.34
C GLY A 146 -10.26 -4.20 0.35
N ALA A 147 -9.00 -4.21 0.79
CA ALA A 147 -8.21 -5.43 0.91
C ALA A 147 -8.87 -6.47 1.83
N ALA A 148 -9.40 -6.04 2.96
CA ALA A 148 -9.99 -6.93 3.96
C ALA A 148 -11.30 -7.59 3.48
N LEU A 149 -12.13 -6.87 2.73
CA LEU A 149 -13.39 -7.37 2.19
C LEU A 149 -13.20 -8.29 0.97
N THR A 150 -12.07 -8.13 0.27
CA THR A 150 -11.84 -8.81 -1.03
C THR A 150 -11.86 -10.33 -0.95
N PRO A 151 -11.21 -11.03 -0.01
CA PRO A 151 -11.21 -12.48 -0.02
C PRO A 151 -12.63 -13.07 0.07
N ALA A 152 -13.50 -12.52 0.92
CA ALA A 152 -14.88 -12.96 1.04
C ALA A 152 -15.69 -12.71 -0.25
N LEU A 153 -15.54 -11.51 -0.85
CA LEU A 153 -16.21 -11.17 -2.10
C LEU A 153 -15.75 -12.07 -3.25
N VAL A 154 -14.45 -12.33 -3.35
CA VAL A 154 -13.87 -13.20 -4.39
C VAL A 154 -14.41 -14.62 -4.25
N VAL A 155 -14.42 -15.18 -3.06
CA VAL A 155 -14.96 -16.53 -2.82
C VAL A 155 -16.44 -16.60 -3.15
N PHE A 156 -17.23 -15.58 -2.77
CA PHE A 156 -18.65 -15.50 -3.11
C PHE A 156 -18.87 -15.50 -4.65
N LEU A 157 -18.11 -14.67 -5.38
CA LEU A 157 -18.20 -14.60 -6.84
C LEU A 157 -17.74 -15.91 -7.50
N MET A 158 -16.65 -16.49 -7.00
CA MET A 158 -16.12 -17.76 -7.49
C MET A 158 -17.10 -18.92 -7.33
N ALA A 159 -17.81 -18.99 -6.21
CA ALA A 159 -18.79 -20.03 -5.94
C ALA A 159 -19.99 -19.99 -6.90
N ARG A 160 -20.32 -18.82 -7.46
CA ARG A 160 -21.45 -18.63 -8.38
C ARG A 160 -21.08 -18.74 -9.85
N TRP A 161 -19.91 -18.19 -10.25
CA TRP A 161 -19.55 -17.97 -11.64
C TRP A 161 -18.11 -18.39 -11.99
N GLY A 162 -17.43 -19.10 -11.10
CA GLY A 162 -16.07 -19.55 -11.29
C GLY A 162 -15.01 -18.46 -11.03
N TRP A 163 -13.73 -18.86 -11.00
CA TRP A 163 -12.62 -18.01 -10.58
C TRP A 163 -12.35 -16.82 -11.51
N ARG A 164 -12.82 -16.86 -12.75
CA ARG A 164 -12.66 -15.77 -13.72
C ARG A 164 -13.58 -14.58 -13.42
N ALA A 165 -14.74 -14.84 -12.81
CA ALA A 165 -15.76 -13.81 -12.57
C ALA A 165 -15.28 -12.62 -11.71
N PRO A 166 -14.57 -12.80 -10.59
CA PRO A 166 -14.04 -11.68 -9.82
C PRO A 166 -13.22 -10.70 -10.67
N PHE A 167 -12.37 -11.21 -11.56
CA PHE A 167 -11.52 -10.37 -12.42
C PHE A 167 -12.31 -9.49 -13.38
N PHE A 168 -13.39 -10.03 -13.96
CA PHE A 168 -14.28 -9.22 -14.80
C PHE A 168 -15.09 -8.22 -13.99
N VAL A 169 -15.61 -8.63 -12.82
CA VAL A 169 -16.42 -7.75 -11.96
C VAL A 169 -15.57 -6.58 -11.45
N PHE A 170 -14.37 -6.83 -10.96
CA PHE A 170 -13.51 -5.77 -10.44
C PHE A 170 -12.94 -4.89 -11.55
N GLY A 171 -12.58 -5.46 -12.70
CA GLY A 171 -12.21 -4.68 -13.87
C GLY A 171 -13.35 -3.76 -14.35
N ALA A 172 -14.60 -4.26 -14.40
CA ALA A 172 -15.76 -3.44 -14.71
C ALA A 172 -16.02 -2.34 -13.67
N LEU A 173 -15.81 -2.63 -12.38
CA LEU A 173 -15.92 -1.65 -11.29
C LEU A 173 -14.91 -0.51 -11.48
N GLY A 174 -13.67 -0.83 -11.86
CA GLY A 174 -12.65 0.19 -12.16
C GLY A 174 -13.04 1.06 -13.37
N LEU A 175 -13.56 0.47 -14.44
CA LEU A 175 -14.05 1.22 -15.61
C LEU A 175 -15.27 2.10 -15.27
N LEU A 176 -16.18 1.62 -14.43
CA LEU A 176 -17.30 2.42 -13.93
C LEU A 176 -16.78 3.63 -13.12
N TRP A 177 -15.79 3.38 -12.25
CA TRP A 177 -15.15 4.47 -11.52
C TRP A 177 -14.52 5.51 -12.45
N VAL A 178 -13.84 5.09 -13.53
CA VAL A 178 -13.28 5.99 -14.54
C VAL A 178 -14.36 6.87 -15.17
N ALA A 179 -15.50 6.30 -15.51
CA ALA A 179 -16.61 7.07 -16.11
C ALA A 179 -17.10 8.16 -15.14
N VAL A 180 -17.27 7.82 -13.86
CA VAL A 180 -17.68 8.77 -12.81
C VAL A 180 -16.58 9.83 -12.57
N TRP A 181 -15.32 9.40 -12.43
CA TRP A 181 -14.20 10.30 -12.21
C TRP A 181 -14.03 11.29 -13.35
N TYR A 182 -13.95 10.82 -14.58
CA TYR A 182 -13.75 11.66 -15.75
C TYR A 182 -14.89 12.65 -15.97
N GLY A 183 -16.11 12.23 -15.69
CA GLY A 183 -17.31 13.09 -15.75
C GLY A 183 -17.32 14.18 -14.69
N TYR A 184 -17.01 13.81 -13.46
CA TYR A 184 -17.15 14.69 -12.30
C TYR A 184 -15.89 15.50 -11.99
N TYR A 185 -14.73 14.87 -11.86
CA TYR A 185 -13.50 15.52 -11.42
C TYR A 185 -12.99 16.58 -12.40
N ARG A 186 -12.47 17.66 -11.87
CA ARG A 186 -11.72 18.70 -12.60
C ARG A 186 -10.38 18.93 -11.93
N ASP A 187 -9.36 19.34 -12.72
CA ASP A 187 -8.00 19.52 -12.19
C ASP A 187 -7.89 20.72 -11.25
N THR A 188 -8.81 21.70 -11.37
CA THR A 188 -8.87 22.85 -10.48
C THR A 188 -10.32 23.12 -10.03
N PRO A 189 -10.51 23.74 -8.85
CA PRO A 189 -11.84 24.13 -8.37
C PRO A 189 -12.57 25.12 -9.29
N GLU A 190 -11.83 25.94 -10.05
CA GLU A 190 -12.36 26.94 -10.97
C GLU A 190 -13.09 26.31 -12.14
N GLU A 191 -12.61 25.19 -12.64
CA GLU A 191 -13.18 24.45 -13.76
C GLU A 191 -14.45 23.67 -13.37
N HIS A 192 -14.71 23.52 -12.06
CA HIS A 192 -15.82 22.69 -11.59
C HIS A 192 -17.12 23.48 -11.44
N ARG A 193 -18.13 23.11 -12.24
CA ARG A 193 -19.41 23.85 -12.33
C ARG A 193 -20.18 23.94 -11.01
N SER A 194 -20.08 22.93 -10.15
CA SER A 194 -20.81 22.84 -8.88
C SER A 194 -20.09 23.52 -7.71
N VAL A 195 -18.88 24.08 -7.90
CA VAL A 195 -18.14 24.79 -6.86
C VAL A 195 -18.61 26.24 -6.85
N ASN A 196 -19.15 26.70 -5.71
CA ASN A 196 -19.55 28.07 -5.56
C ASN A 196 -18.37 29.01 -5.24
N ARG A 197 -18.59 30.31 -5.32
CA ARG A 197 -17.56 31.32 -5.05
C ARG A 197 -16.98 31.20 -3.64
N ALA A 198 -17.81 30.88 -2.65
CA ALA A 198 -17.36 30.73 -1.25
C ALA A 198 -16.39 29.57 -1.06
N GLU A 199 -16.60 28.41 -1.71
CA GLU A 199 -15.65 27.28 -1.65
C GLU A 199 -14.36 27.57 -2.42
N ARG A 200 -14.42 28.26 -3.57
CA ARG A 200 -13.23 28.70 -4.31
C ARG A 200 -12.36 29.62 -3.47
N GLU A 201 -12.97 30.67 -2.88
CA GLU A 201 -12.28 31.63 -2.02
C GLU A 201 -11.68 30.94 -0.78
N LEU A 202 -12.40 29.96 -0.18
CA LEU A 202 -11.91 29.17 0.94
C LEU A 202 -10.65 28.36 0.57
N ILE A 203 -10.67 27.68 -0.58
CA ILE A 203 -9.51 26.89 -1.06
C ILE A 203 -8.34 27.82 -1.39
N HIS A 204 -8.57 28.92 -2.11
CA HIS A 204 -7.53 29.89 -2.49
C HIS A 204 -6.88 30.57 -1.29
N SER A 205 -7.68 31.06 -0.35
CA SER A 205 -7.16 31.72 0.87
C SER A 205 -6.32 30.79 1.73
N ALA A 206 -6.74 29.50 1.82
CA ALA A 206 -6.00 28.49 2.57
C ALA A 206 -4.71 28.04 1.88
N MET A 207 -4.64 28.13 0.55
CA MET A 207 -3.44 27.75 -0.20
C MET A 207 -2.35 28.83 -0.18
N GLY A 208 -2.65 30.06 0.28
CA GLY A 208 -1.65 31.10 0.58
C GLY A 208 -0.82 31.55 -0.60
N GLY A 209 -1.44 31.90 -1.75
CA GLY A 209 -0.73 32.41 -2.92
C GLY A 209 0.31 31.46 -3.53
N PRO A 210 1.01 31.89 -4.59
CA PRO A 210 2.06 31.07 -5.19
C PRO A 210 3.19 30.88 -4.18
N ARG A 211 3.31 29.70 -3.59
CA ARG A 211 4.53 29.35 -2.86
C ARG A 211 5.70 29.45 -3.83
N PRO A 212 6.79 30.15 -3.47
CA PRO A 212 8.00 30.05 -4.27
C PRO A 212 8.28 28.56 -4.49
N ARG A 213 8.37 28.15 -5.74
CA ARG A 213 8.95 26.84 -6.04
C ARG A 213 10.35 26.91 -5.45
N VAL A 214 10.60 26.18 -4.37
CA VAL A 214 11.97 25.86 -3.95
C VAL A 214 12.52 25.01 -5.08
N SER A 215 13.06 25.70 -6.08
CA SER A 215 13.75 25.12 -7.24
C SER A 215 15.19 24.79 -6.86
N ALA A 216 15.44 24.41 -5.61
CA ALA A 216 16.73 23.84 -5.27
C ALA A 216 16.76 22.42 -5.84
N ALA A 217 17.74 22.14 -6.67
CA ALA A 217 17.99 20.80 -7.20
C ALA A 217 18.07 19.83 -6.01
N VAL A 218 17.37 18.68 -6.11
CA VAL A 218 17.38 17.68 -5.04
C VAL A 218 18.82 17.23 -4.79
N PRO A 219 19.35 17.31 -3.56
CA PRO A 219 20.74 16.98 -3.25
C PRO A 219 20.91 15.44 -3.20
N TRP A 220 20.84 14.81 -4.35
CA TRP A 220 20.89 13.34 -4.45
C TRP A 220 22.14 12.74 -3.83
N ARG A 221 23.29 13.42 -3.96
CA ARG A 221 24.57 12.95 -3.40
C ARG A 221 24.50 12.85 -1.89
N GLU A 222 23.97 13.87 -1.22
CA GLU A 222 23.81 13.93 0.24
C GLU A 222 22.76 12.92 0.71
N ILE A 223 21.66 12.78 -0.04
CA ILE A 223 20.60 11.81 0.23
C ILE A 223 21.19 10.40 0.18
N PHE A 224 21.86 10.03 -0.91
CA PHE A 224 22.41 8.67 -1.06
C PHE A 224 23.65 8.39 -0.20
N SER A 225 24.36 9.40 0.30
CA SER A 225 25.45 9.23 1.26
C SER A 225 24.97 9.02 2.70
N SER A 226 23.67 9.23 2.98
CA SER A 226 23.09 9.11 4.31
C SER A 226 22.93 7.65 4.75
N ALA A 227 23.72 7.22 5.74
CA ALA A 227 23.55 5.91 6.38
C ALA A 227 22.17 5.76 7.03
N ASN A 228 21.58 6.87 7.52
CA ASN A 228 20.24 6.90 8.10
C ASN A 228 19.17 6.52 7.07
N LEU A 229 19.32 7.03 5.82
CA LEU A 229 18.43 6.66 4.72
C LEU A 229 18.52 5.16 4.39
N TRP A 230 19.73 4.63 4.23
CA TRP A 230 19.88 3.22 3.85
C TRP A 230 19.42 2.26 4.94
N THR A 231 19.59 2.65 6.22
CA THR A 231 19.01 1.91 7.34
C THR A 231 17.49 1.90 7.30
N LEU A 232 16.88 3.05 6.98
CA LEU A 232 15.44 3.19 6.79
C LEU A 232 14.94 2.36 5.58
N CYS A 233 15.67 2.38 4.48
CA CYS A 233 15.38 1.60 3.28
C CYS A 233 15.41 0.09 3.56
N LEU A 234 16.44 -0.39 4.25
CA LEU A 234 16.57 -1.81 4.59
C LEU A 234 15.48 -2.25 5.58
N MET A 235 15.16 -1.42 6.56
CA MET A 235 14.05 -1.68 7.48
C MET A 235 12.73 -1.78 6.70
N TYR A 236 12.47 -0.85 5.78
CA TYR A 236 11.21 -0.84 5.02
C TYR A 236 11.13 -1.97 3.99
N PHE A 237 12.28 -2.43 3.47
CA PHE A 237 12.38 -3.68 2.71
C PHE A 237 11.90 -4.88 3.54
N CYS A 238 12.39 -5.02 4.79
CA CYS A 238 11.97 -6.10 5.70
C CYS A 238 10.47 -6.04 5.98
N TYR A 239 9.94 -4.84 6.29
CA TYR A 239 8.50 -4.63 6.47
C TYR A 239 7.70 -5.09 5.25
N ALA A 240 8.06 -4.60 4.07
CA ALA A 240 7.32 -4.88 2.85
C ALA A 240 7.40 -6.35 2.42
N TYR A 241 8.53 -7.02 2.68
CA TYR A 241 8.64 -8.46 2.54
C TYR A 241 7.62 -9.18 3.42
N CYS A 242 7.58 -8.86 4.71
CA CYS A 242 6.71 -9.52 5.70
C CYS A 242 5.23 -9.32 5.39
N ILE A 243 4.80 -8.08 5.11
CA ILE A 243 3.38 -7.84 4.80
C ILE A 243 2.94 -8.53 3.51
N SER A 244 3.85 -8.69 2.53
CA SER A 244 3.55 -9.36 1.27
C SER A 244 3.25 -10.85 1.45
N VAL A 245 3.84 -11.51 2.43
CA VAL A 245 3.50 -12.90 2.79
C VAL A 245 2.01 -13.04 3.07
N TYR A 246 1.45 -12.11 3.84
CA TYR A 246 0.03 -12.13 4.20
C TYR A 246 -0.89 -11.71 3.06
N LEU A 247 -0.48 -10.70 2.29
CA LEU A 247 -1.29 -10.22 1.18
C LEU A 247 -1.39 -11.24 0.03
N ASP A 248 -0.31 -11.98 -0.23
CA ASP A 248 -0.21 -12.82 -1.42
C ASP A 248 -0.48 -14.31 -1.14
N TRP A 249 -0.13 -14.82 0.05
CA TRP A 249 -0.12 -16.24 0.32
C TRP A 249 -0.99 -16.69 1.48
N PHE A 250 -1.44 -15.80 2.36
CA PHE A 250 -2.20 -16.19 3.54
C PHE A 250 -3.50 -16.93 3.22
N PRO A 251 -4.31 -16.54 2.19
CA PRO A 251 -5.48 -17.31 1.82
C PRO A 251 -5.12 -18.77 1.46
N LYS A 252 -4.10 -18.96 0.61
CA LYS A 252 -3.66 -20.30 0.23
C LYS A 252 -3.12 -21.10 1.43
N TYR A 253 -2.36 -20.46 2.31
CA TYR A 253 -1.88 -21.08 3.54
C TYR A 253 -3.03 -21.60 4.42
N LEU A 254 -4.09 -20.80 4.59
CA LEU A 254 -5.28 -21.22 5.33
C LEU A 254 -5.96 -22.42 4.67
N HIS A 255 -6.06 -22.44 3.34
CA HIS A 255 -6.72 -23.52 2.61
C HIS A 255 -5.89 -24.80 2.62
N ASP A 256 -4.64 -24.73 2.15
CA ASP A 256 -3.82 -25.91 1.90
C ASP A 256 -3.17 -26.50 3.15
N HIS A 257 -2.82 -25.65 4.13
CA HIS A 257 -2.05 -26.08 5.30
C HIS A 257 -2.85 -26.10 6.58
N ARG A 258 -3.84 -25.19 6.71
CA ARG A 258 -4.69 -25.11 7.91
C ARG A 258 -6.06 -25.76 7.75
N GLY A 259 -6.36 -26.33 6.56
CA GLY A 259 -7.56 -27.12 6.30
C GLY A 259 -8.87 -26.33 6.25
N PHE A 260 -8.81 -25.01 6.02
CA PHE A 260 -10.02 -24.23 5.83
C PHE A 260 -10.64 -24.54 4.45
N ASP A 261 -11.96 -24.74 4.43
CA ASP A 261 -12.68 -24.69 3.15
C ASP A 261 -12.64 -23.29 2.53
N LEU A 262 -12.97 -23.20 1.24
CA LEU A 262 -12.90 -21.93 0.51
C LEU A 262 -13.73 -20.81 1.17
N THR A 263 -14.90 -21.14 1.73
CA THR A 263 -15.77 -20.17 2.39
C THR A 263 -15.15 -19.60 3.64
N ARG A 264 -14.66 -20.48 4.53
CA ARG A 264 -13.95 -20.08 5.75
C ARG A 264 -12.66 -19.33 5.43
N MET A 265 -11.89 -19.82 4.45
CA MET A 265 -10.71 -19.12 3.95
C MET A 265 -11.05 -17.68 3.56
N GLY A 266 -12.09 -17.47 2.76
CA GLY A 266 -12.51 -16.14 2.32
C GLY A 266 -12.88 -15.19 3.47
N LEU A 267 -13.56 -15.71 4.50
CA LEU A 267 -13.92 -14.92 5.69
C LEU A 267 -12.70 -14.60 6.56
N TYR A 268 -11.90 -15.61 6.87
CA TYR A 268 -10.81 -15.47 7.84
C TYR A 268 -9.55 -14.78 7.23
N ALA A 269 -9.33 -14.86 5.93
CA ALA A 269 -8.19 -14.21 5.29
C ALA A 269 -8.24 -12.68 5.34
N GLY A 270 -9.42 -12.09 5.47
CA GLY A 270 -9.61 -10.65 5.60
C GLY A 270 -9.34 -10.10 7.02
N LEU A 271 -9.46 -10.94 8.07
CA LEU A 271 -9.36 -10.49 9.46
C LEU A 271 -8.01 -9.85 9.83
N PRO A 272 -6.85 -10.42 9.42
CA PRO A 272 -5.56 -9.78 9.69
C PRO A 272 -5.45 -8.38 9.05
N LEU A 273 -6.04 -8.18 7.87
CA LEU A 273 -6.02 -6.88 7.19
C LEU A 273 -6.91 -5.85 7.89
N LEU A 274 -8.04 -6.28 8.47
CA LEU A 274 -8.85 -5.43 9.35
C LEU A 274 -8.10 -5.03 10.62
N ALA A 275 -7.43 -6.00 11.28
CA ALA A 275 -6.57 -5.71 12.42
C ALA A 275 -5.44 -4.74 12.04
N GLY A 276 -4.84 -4.92 10.86
CA GLY A 276 -3.84 -4.02 10.31
C GLY A 276 -4.36 -2.60 10.10
N THR A 277 -5.60 -2.43 9.66
CA THR A 277 -6.23 -1.09 9.55
C THR A 277 -6.21 -0.35 10.88
N ALA A 278 -6.54 -1.03 11.97
CA ALA A 278 -6.45 -0.46 13.32
C ALA A 278 -4.99 -0.14 13.70
N GLY A 279 -4.05 -1.03 13.33
CA GLY A 279 -2.61 -0.82 13.56
C GLY A 279 -2.08 0.46 12.89
N ASP A 280 -2.40 0.65 11.60
CA ASP A 280 -1.96 1.83 10.82
C ASP A 280 -2.49 3.15 11.43
N LEU A 281 -3.77 3.19 11.79
CA LEU A 281 -4.38 4.36 12.44
C LEU A 281 -3.76 4.65 13.81
N LEU A 282 -3.58 3.61 14.63
CA LEU A 282 -3.08 3.77 16.00
C LEU A 282 -1.58 4.06 16.04
N GLY A 283 -0.78 3.54 15.10
CA GLY A 283 0.66 3.71 15.08
C GLY A 283 1.11 5.17 14.98
N GLY A 284 0.53 5.90 14.02
CA GLY A 284 0.74 7.34 13.88
C GLY A 284 0.29 8.11 15.15
N TRP A 285 -0.93 7.82 15.61
CA TRP A 285 -1.51 8.46 16.79
C TRP A 285 -0.68 8.23 18.06
N PHE A 286 -0.28 6.99 18.34
CA PHE A 286 0.58 6.68 19.50
C PHE A 286 1.94 7.38 19.43
N SER A 287 2.56 7.42 18.25
CA SER A 287 3.83 8.09 18.06
C SER A 287 3.73 9.60 18.32
N ASP A 288 2.69 10.25 17.83
CA ASP A 288 2.47 11.68 18.02
C ASP A 288 2.08 12.02 19.48
N LEU A 289 1.27 11.15 20.12
CA LEU A 289 0.92 11.29 21.53
C LEU A 289 2.17 11.16 22.43
N TRP A 290 3.05 10.17 22.13
CA TRP A 290 4.30 10.00 22.85
C TRP A 290 5.23 11.20 22.66
N LEU A 291 5.34 11.71 21.41
CA LEU A 291 6.12 12.91 21.13
C LEU A 291 5.62 14.12 21.93
N LYS A 292 4.29 14.36 21.95
CA LYS A 292 3.69 15.44 22.72
C LYS A 292 4.00 15.36 24.22
N ARG A 293 4.04 14.13 24.79
CA ARG A 293 4.29 13.91 26.21
C ARG A 293 5.78 13.95 26.58
N SER A 294 6.66 13.42 25.71
CA SER A 294 8.08 13.26 26.02
C SER A 294 8.97 14.38 25.48
N GLY A 295 8.49 15.15 24.50
CA GLY A 295 9.29 16.13 23.74
C GLY A 295 10.44 15.50 22.92
N ASN A 296 10.56 14.17 22.88
CA ASN A 296 11.67 13.47 22.27
C ASN A 296 11.26 12.69 21.02
N LEU A 297 11.49 13.31 19.86
CA LEU A 297 11.13 12.75 18.55
C LEU A 297 11.75 11.36 18.32
N ARG A 298 13.04 11.20 18.64
CA ARG A 298 13.76 9.92 18.45
C ARG A 298 13.13 8.80 19.28
N ARG A 299 12.83 9.05 20.56
CA ARG A 299 12.20 8.05 21.44
C ARG A 299 10.79 7.70 21.00
N ALA A 300 9.99 8.68 20.60
CA ALA A 300 8.62 8.48 20.14
C ALA A 300 8.55 7.62 18.87
N ARG A 301 9.36 7.96 17.86
CA ARG A 301 9.42 7.18 16.61
C ARG A 301 9.94 5.77 16.83
N ARG A 302 11.07 5.63 17.53
CA ARG A 302 11.69 4.31 17.81
C ARG A 302 10.79 3.41 18.65
N GLY A 303 10.19 3.94 19.73
CA GLY A 303 9.42 3.12 20.66
C GLY A 303 8.22 2.46 19.98
N VAL A 304 7.45 3.21 19.20
CA VAL A 304 6.29 2.67 18.49
C VAL A 304 6.69 1.68 17.39
N ALA A 305 7.72 2.01 16.59
CA ALA A 305 8.14 1.13 15.50
C ALA A 305 8.77 -0.18 16.02
N ILE A 306 9.66 -0.10 17.01
CA ILE A 306 10.28 -1.29 17.62
C ILE A 306 9.19 -2.15 18.28
N GLY A 307 8.27 -1.53 19.05
CA GLY A 307 7.15 -2.25 19.67
C GLY A 307 6.28 -2.94 18.64
N GLY A 308 5.98 -2.28 17.52
CA GLY A 308 5.21 -2.85 16.41
C GLY A 308 5.90 -4.06 15.78
N PHE A 309 7.19 -3.99 15.48
CA PHE A 309 7.95 -5.11 14.92
C PHE A 309 8.11 -6.28 15.90
N LEU A 310 8.33 -6.00 17.19
CA LEU A 310 8.38 -7.05 18.22
C LEU A 310 7.01 -7.73 18.39
N LEU A 311 5.93 -6.96 18.37
CA LEU A 311 4.56 -7.49 18.39
C LEU A 311 4.29 -8.36 17.16
N ALA A 312 4.76 -7.92 15.99
CA ALA A 312 4.66 -8.69 14.75
C ALA A 312 5.40 -10.02 14.85
N ALA A 313 6.66 -10.01 15.26
CA ALA A 313 7.45 -11.23 15.46
C ALA A 313 6.80 -12.16 16.50
N GLY A 314 6.31 -11.59 17.62
CA GLY A 314 5.60 -12.32 18.68
C GLY A 314 4.24 -12.89 18.25
N GLY A 315 3.61 -12.34 17.21
CA GLY A 315 2.41 -12.91 16.59
C GLY A 315 2.73 -13.97 15.55
N ILE A 316 3.77 -13.75 14.70
CA ILE A 316 4.14 -14.68 13.62
C ILE A 316 4.55 -16.06 14.18
N LEU A 317 5.42 -16.11 15.20
CA LEU A 317 5.94 -17.37 15.71
C LEU A 317 4.82 -18.27 16.27
N PRO A 318 3.93 -17.83 17.19
CA PRO A 318 2.83 -18.66 17.64
C PRO A 318 1.86 -19.03 16.51
N ALA A 319 1.59 -18.12 15.56
CA ALA A 319 0.76 -18.43 14.39
C ALA A 319 1.33 -19.59 13.57
N THR A 320 2.65 -19.68 13.48
CA THR A 320 3.33 -20.72 12.70
C THR A 320 3.19 -22.09 13.34
N PHE A 321 3.38 -22.17 14.67
CA PHE A 321 3.50 -23.46 15.36
C PHE A 321 2.22 -23.93 16.07
N THR A 322 1.17 -23.09 16.17
CA THR A 322 -0.10 -23.53 16.74
C THR A 322 -0.78 -24.59 15.87
N ALA A 323 -1.35 -25.61 16.51
CA ALA A 323 -2.16 -26.61 15.81
C ALA A 323 -3.59 -26.11 15.52
N ASP A 324 -4.11 -25.19 16.34
CA ASP A 324 -5.46 -24.66 16.17
C ASP A 324 -5.52 -23.62 15.02
N PRO A 325 -6.33 -23.87 13.99
CA PRO A 325 -6.47 -22.96 12.85
C PRO A 325 -6.99 -21.57 13.24
N LEU A 326 -7.91 -21.47 14.21
CA LEU A 326 -8.46 -20.18 14.66
C LEU A 326 -7.42 -19.39 15.47
N ALA A 327 -6.69 -20.04 16.35
CA ALA A 327 -5.57 -19.41 17.06
C ALA A 327 -4.51 -18.89 16.08
N CYS A 328 -4.23 -19.63 14.99
CA CYS A 328 -3.36 -19.17 13.92
C CYS A 328 -3.85 -17.85 13.32
N VAL A 329 -5.13 -17.72 13.00
CA VAL A 329 -5.73 -16.48 12.47
C VAL A 329 -5.60 -15.35 13.48
N LEU A 330 -5.88 -15.58 14.76
CA LEU A 330 -5.81 -14.54 15.82
C LEU A 330 -4.37 -14.06 16.01
N TYR A 331 -3.40 -14.96 16.08
CA TYR A 331 -1.98 -14.59 16.13
C TYR A 331 -1.52 -13.85 14.87
N THR A 332 -2.04 -14.21 13.70
CA THR A 332 -1.78 -13.49 12.46
C THR A 332 -2.41 -12.08 12.49
N CYS A 333 -3.60 -11.91 13.06
CA CYS A 333 -4.17 -10.57 13.30
C CYS A 333 -3.26 -9.71 14.17
N LEU A 334 -2.71 -10.28 15.24
CA LEU A 334 -1.73 -9.60 16.10
C LEU A 334 -0.46 -9.24 15.33
N ALA A 335 0.03 -10.15 14.48
CA ALA A 335 1.22 -9.94 13.67
C ALA A 335 1.03 -8.80 12.66
N VAL A 336 -0.07 -8.82 11.92
CA VAL A 336 -0.35 -7.78 10.91
C VAL A 336 -0.68 -6.45 11.57
N PHE A 337 -1.39 -6.44 12.69
CA PHE A 337 -1.57 -5.24 13.53
C PHE A 337 -0.22 -4.62 13.91
N GLY A 338 0.73 -5.44 14.39
CA GLY A 338 2.08 -4.98 14.75
C GLY A 338 2.85 -4.42 13.56
N LEU A 339 2.81 -5.09 12.39
CA LEU A 339 3.42 -4.60 11.15
C LEU A 339 2.86 -3.23 10.75
N GLU A 340 1.55 -3.10 10.68
CA GLU A 340 0.88 -1.88 10.24
C GLU A 340 1.04 -0.72 11.25
N LEU A 341 1.22 -1.01 12.54
CA LEU A 341 1.55 -0.02 13.56
C LEU A 341 2.84 0.75 13.22
N THR A 342 3.76 0.13 12.48
CA THR A 342 5.03 0.74 12.09
C THR A 342 4.94 1.66 10.87
N VAL A 343 3.88 1.56 10.06
CA VAL A 343 3.76 2.26 8.76
C VAL A 343 3.73 3.76 8.95
N GLY A 344 2.79 4.28 9.74
CA GLY A 344 2.64 5.71 9.96
C GLY A 344 3.94 6.34 10.48
N VAL A 345 4.66 5.63 11.36
CA VAL A 345 5.96 6.07 11.88
C VAL A 345 7.03 6.04 10.80
N SER A 346 7.11 4.97 10.01
CA SER A 346 8.11 4.82 8.94
C SER A 346 7.97 5.91 7.88
N TRP A 347 6.75 6.32 7.55
CA TRP A 347 6.47 7.41 6.61
C TRP A 347 6.65 8.81 7.22
N ALA A 348 6.63 8.93 8.55
CA ALA A 348 6.94 10.20 9.23
C ALA A 348 8.46 10.48 9.25
N VAL A 349 9.32 9.46 9.33
CA VAL A 349 10.77 9.63 9.38
C VAL A 349 11.34 10.42 8.19
N PRO A 350 10.98 10.15 6.91
CA PRO A 350 11.41 10.97 5.78
C PRO A 350 11.05 12.46 5.92
N LEU A 351 9.87 12.77 6.49
CA LEU A 351 9.44 14.15 6.74
C LEU A 351 10.31 14.81 7.83
N ASP A 352 10.67 14.04 8.86
CA ASP A 352 11.47 14.51 9.99
C ASP A 352 12.93 14.79 9.58
N ILE A 353 13.56 13.88 8.76
CA ILE A 353 14.99 13.96 8.39
C ILE A 353 15.26 14.83 7.15
N ALA A 354 14.26 15.06 6.29
CA ALA A 354 14.44 15.77 5.03
C ALA A 354 13.18 16.56 4.63
N SER A 355 12.77 17.52 5.48
CA SER A 355 11.53 18.31 5.29
C SER A 355 11.36 18.87 3.88
N ASP A 356 12.45 19.40 3.28
CA ASP A 356 12.44 20.05 1.96
C ASP A 356 12.46 19.05 0.80
N TYR A 357 12.96 17.84 1.04
CA TYR A 357 13.13 16.74 0.07
C TYR A 357 12.43 15.45 0.51
N ALA A 358 11.47 15.56 1.40
CA ALA A 358 10.75 14.42 1.99
C ALA A 358 10.16 13.48 0.93
N GLY A 359 9.64 14.05 -0.17
CA GLY A 359 9.13 13.27 -1.30
C GLY A 359 10.20 12.38 -1.95
N SER A 360 11.39 12.92 -2.19
CA SER A 360 12.52 12.16 -2.77
C SER A 360 12.99 11.06 -1.84
N VAL A 361 13.15 11.35 -0.55
CA VAL A 361 13.57 10.38 0.47
C VAL A 361 12.52 9.28 0.66
N SER A 362 11.23 9.64 0.72
CA SER A 362 10.13 8.68 0.78
C SER A 362 10.07 7.78 -0.44
N SER A 363 10.34 8.32 -1.63
CA SER A 363 10.33 7.55 -2.87
C SER A 363 11.44 6.50 -2.89
N VAL A 364 12.66 6.83 -2.42
CA VAL A 364 13.76 5.86 -2.31
C VAL A 364 13.41 4.77 -1.30
N MET A 365 12.91 5.13 -0.12
CA MET A 365 12.44 4.17 0.88
C MET A 365 11.38 3.24 0.33
N ASN A 366 10.36 3.79 -0.33
CA ASN A 366 9.24 3.01 -0.89
C ASN A 366 9.70 2.09 -2.03
N MET A 367 10.64 2.53 -2.87
CA MET A 367 11.23 1.69 -3.92
C MET A 367 11.93 0.46 -3.31
N CYS A 368 12.73 0.64 -2.25
CA CYS A 368 13.37 -0.46 -1.54
C CYS A 368 12.33 -1.43 -0.94
N GLY A 369 11.25 -0.89 -0.36
CA GLY A 369 10.13 -1.71 0.11
C GLY A 369 9.48 -2.51 -1.01
N ASN A 370 9.20 -1.89 -2.16
CA ASN A 370 8.60 -2.60 -3.30
C ASN A 370 9.49 -3.73 -3.83
N ILE A 371 10.82 -3.59 -3.77
CA ILE A 371 11.76 -4.68 -4.11
C ILE A 371 11.60 -5.84 -3.11
N GLY A 372 11.52 -5.55 -1.80
CA GLY A 372 11.26 -6.57 -0.78
C GLY A 372 9.94 -7.31 -1.01
N GLY A 373 8.88 -6.55 -1.30
CA GLY A 373 7.57 -7.09 -1.66
C GLY A 373 7.57 -7.90 -2.96
N ALA A 374 8.39 -7.54 -3.95
CA ALA A 374 8.49 -8.28 -5.20
C ALA A 374 9.23 -9.62 -5.07
N ILE A 375 10.23 -9.66 -4.21
CA ILE A 375 11.00 -10.90 -3.93
C ILE A 375 10.15 -11.89 -3.11
N SER A 376 9.34 -11.39 -2.18
CA SER A 376 8.62 -12.19 -1.18
C SER A 376 7.80 -13.35 -1.77
N PRO A 377 6.92 -13.18 -2.78
CA PRO A 377 6.07 -14.26 -3.25
C PRO A 377 6.85 -15.42 -3.91
N ALA A 378 7.87 -15.11 -4.70
CA ALA A 378 8.69 -16.12 -5.36
C ALA A 378 9.58 -16.86 -4.36
N LEU A 379 10.21 -16.12 -3.43
CA LEU A 379 11.07 -16.72 -2.40
C LEU A 379 10.26 -17.61 -1.45
N LEU A 380 9.07 -17.16 -1.01
CA LEU A 380 8.18 -17.97 -0.18
C LEU A 380 7.83 -19.29 -0.88
N ALA A 381 7.41 -19.23 -2.14
CA ALA A 381 7.05 -20.41 -2.91
C ALA A 381 8.22 -21.41 -3.03
N TYR A 382 9.43 -20.89 -3.24
CA TYR A 382 10.66 -21.71 -3.28
C TYR A 382 10.93 -22.36 -1.92
N LEU A 383 10.84 -21.61 -0.82
CA LEU A 383 11.07 -22.11 0.54
C LEU A 383 10.03 -23.18 0.93
N VAL A 384 8.75 -22.97 0.63
CA VAL A 384 7.70 -23.96 0.90
C VAL A 384 7.92 -25.22 0.09
N ARG A 385 8.33 -25.12 -1.18
CA ARG A 385 8.65 -26.29 -2.03
C ARG A 385 9.85 -27.07 -1.52
N SER A 386 10.90 -26.37 -1.05
CA SER A 386 12.17 -26.99 -0.66
C SER A 386 12.15 -27.52 0.76
N TYR A 387 11.30 -26.95 1.61
CA TYR A 387 11.21 -27.29 3.04
C TYR A 387 9.74 -27.51 3.44
N ASN A 388 9.10 -26.47 3.99
CA ASN A 388 7.71 -26.50 4.45
C ASN A 388 7.15 -25.08 4.60
N TRP A 389 5.88 -24.95 5.02
CA TRP A 389 5.23 -23.67 5.26
C TRP A 389 5.80 -22.89 6.47
N GLU A 390 6.44 -23.54 7.40
CA GLU A 390 6.97 -22.91 8.63
C GLU A 390 8.17 -22.01 8.31
N VAL A 391 9.07 -22.45 7.42
CA VAL A 391 10.32 -21.74 7.10
C VAL A 391 10.10 -20.29 6.66
N PRO A 392 9.22 -19.96 5.69
CA PRO A 392 9.01 -18.56 5.30
C PRO A 392 8.37 -17.70 6.39
N PHE A 393 7.56 -18.25 7.27
CA PHE A 393 7.00 -17.51 8.41
C PHE A 393 8.07 -17.25 9.48
N VAL A 394 8.92 -18.23 9.78
CA VAL A 394 10.09 -18.04 10.68
C VAL A 394 11.02 -16.98 10.09
N LEU A 395 11.31 -17.02 8.78
CA LEU A 395 12.09 -15.99 8.09
C LEU A 395 11.43 -14.60 8.27
N SER A 396 10.12 -14.51 8.09
CA SER A 396 9.38 -13.25 8.30
C SER A 396 9.50 -12.74 9.72
N SER A 397 9.42 -13.63 10.73
CA SER A 397 9.63 -13.25 12.13
C SER A 397 11.05 -12.74 12.36
N MET A 398 12.07 -13.40 11.81
CA MET A 398 13.46 -12.93 11.88
C MET A 398 13.64 -11.56 11.21
N LEU A 399 13.02 -11.33 10.05
CA LEU A 399 13.07 -10.03 9.38
C LEU A 399 12.38 -8.94 10.20
N CYS A 400 11.31 -9.25 10.93
CA CYS A 400 10.71 -8.31 11.88
C CYS A 400 11.70 -7.94 13.01
N LEU A 401 12.43 -8.92 13.57
CA LEU A 401 13.47 -8.66 14.58
C LEU A 401 14.62 -7.83 14.00
N VAL A 402 15.06 -8.11 12.78
CA VAL A 402 16.05 -7.31 12.06
C VAL A 402 15.52 -5.88 11.85
N ALA A 403 14.26 -5.70 11.43
CA ALA A 403 13.64 -4.39 11.26
C ALA A 403 13.58 -3.62 12.59
N ALA A 404 13.25 -4.28 13.70
CA ALA A 404 13.28 -3.69 15.03
C ALA A 404 14.70 -3.24 15.40
N ALA A 405 15.72 -4.07 15.16
CA ALA A 405 17.13 -3.74 15.40
C ALA A 405 17.61 -2.57 14.52
N LEU A 406 17.24 -2.56 13.24
CA LEU A 406 17.54 -1.44 12.33
C LEU A 406 16.90 -0.14 12.83
N PHE A 407 15.67 -0.19 13.33
CA PHE A 407 14.99 1.00 13.84
C PHE A 407 15.68 1.61 15.06
N THR A 408 16.43 0.84 15.84
CA THR A 408 17.26 1.38 16.93
C THR A 408 18.38 2.32 16.43
N ARG A 409 18.81 2.14 15.15
CA ARG A 409 19.85 2.95 14.51
C ARG A 409 19.29 4.17 13.77
N ILE A 410 18.02 4.14 13.37
CA ILE A 410 17.36 5.26 12.66
C ILE A 410 17.22 6.44 13.61
N ASP A 411 17.71 7.60 13.18
CA ASP A 411 17.65 8.85 13.93
C ASP A 411 16.75 9.88 13.22
N ALA A 412 15.50 9.96 13.62
CA ALA A 412 14.53 10.92 13.09
C ALA A 412 14.89 12.39 13.40
N ALA A 413 15.75 12.65 14.38
CA ALA A 413 16.18 14.01 14.70
C ALA A 413 17.39 14.48 13.87
N ARG A 414 18.09 13.55 13.18
CA ARG A 414 19.26 13.87 12.35
C ARG A 414 18.83 14.26 10.95
N ARG A 415 18.79 15.56 10.67
CA ARG A 415 18.45 16.07 9.33
C ARG A 415 19.56 15.80 8.32
N ILE A 416 19.16 15.56 7.08
CA ILE A 416 20.07 15.56 5.92
C ILE A 416 20.34 17.02 5.59
N SER A 417 21.57 17.50 5.83
CA SER A 417 21.96 18.89 5.58
C SER A 417 22.01 19.17 4.08
N SER A 418 21.39 20.29 3.67
CA SER A 418 21.59 20.85 2.31
C SER A 418 22.97 21.49 2.24
N PRO A 419 23.73 21.33 1.14
CA PRO A 419 24.97 22.10 0.92
C PRO A 419 24.61 23.58 0.88
N GLY A 420 25.09 24.37 1.87
CA GLY A 420 24.94 25.82 1.85
C GLY A 420 24.27 26.47 3.07
N VAL A 421 23.79 25.72 4.04
CA VAL A 421 23.35 26.26 5.35
C VAL A 421 24.32 25.77 6.42
N THR A 422 25.41 26.48 6.60
CA THR A 422 26.22 26.41 7.82
C THR A 422 25.40 27.02 8.97
N ALA A 423 25.30 26.27 10.07
CA ALA A 423 24.61 26.61 11.30
C ALA A 423 25.08 27.94 11.92
#